data_7c7754d4437e0da836b23b6007d73d3d
#
_entry.id   7c7754d4437e0da836b23b6007d73d3d
#
_cell.length_a   1.000
_cell.length_b   1.000
_cell.length_c   1.000
_cell.angle_alpha   90.00
_cell.angle_beta   90.00
_cell.angle_gamma   90.00
#
_symmetry.space_group_name_H-M   'P 1'
#
loop_
_entity.id
_entity.type
_entity.pdbx_description
1 polymer ?
#
loop_
_entity_poly.entity_id
_entity_poly.type
_entity_poly.pdbx_seq_one_letter_code
_entity_poly.pdbx_strand_id
1 'polypeptide(L)'
;LGDVYKRQDINLSLGKKSILFLNCDPIEGFKKISQKYKIKSIYSHMETGIELTYLRDIDVKKYCDSNSIHWFEYEKNYVKRGLKNRKSWIKGWNEYVKSPVLKIDIKNLNILDIKHLSKIFNVLDTRTNKNKHLQPGGTSNGLKYLRSFLEVRNKSYNQNISKPLESRSSCSRLSPYLSWGNLSSRYVWQQAYESIKKGNSPFQIRSFLSRLRWNSHFIQRFEMEHNIEFESVNRGYNDLKKKKVKKYYDSWENGETGYPLVDASIVCLKTTGYLNFRMRSMIVSFLTHH
;
A
#
# COMPACT_ATOMS: atom_id res chain seq x y z
N LEU A 1 11.86 -4.54 0.44
CA LEU A 1 12.41 -4.17 -0.90
C LEU A 1 11.75 -2.92 -1.49
N GLY A 2 10.42 -2.79 -1.46
CA GLY A 2 9.72 -1.60 -1.96
C GLY A 2 10.23 -0.30 -1.34
N ASP A 3 10.52 -0.34 -0.08
CA ASP A 3 10.96 0.80 0.72
C ASP A 3 12.37 1.28 0.37
N VAL A 4 13.29 0.37 0.15
CA VAL A 4 14.68 0.71 -0.22
C VAL A 4 14.72 1.44 -1.56
N TYR A 5 14.04 0.92 -2.56
CA TYR A 5 13.99 1.55 -3.89
C TYR A 5 13.25 2.89 -3.87
N LYS A 6 12.19 3.01 -3.07
CA LYS A 6 11.50 4.29 -2.86
C LYS A 6 12.44 5.34 -2.30
N ARG A 7 13.20 4.99 -1.26
CA ARG A 7 14.20 5.89 -0.67
C ARG A 7 15.28 6.29 -1.66
N GLN A 8 15.79 5.35 -2.45
CA GLN A 8 16.78 5.64 -3.48
C GLN A 8 16.23 6.64 -4.50
N ASP A 9 15.03 6.42 -5.03
CA ASP A 9 14.39 7.32 -5.98
C ASP A 9 14.19 8.73 -5.40
N ILE A 10 13.76 8.85 -4.14
CA ILE A 10 13.57 10.16 -3.49
C ILE A 10 14.93 10.83 -3.26
N ASN A 11 15.93 10.12 -2.73
CA ASN A 11 17.26 10.70 -2.53
C ASN A 11 17.90 11.17 -3.84
N LEU A 12 17.73 10.40 -4.93
CA LEU A 12 18.19 10.81 -6.26
C LEU A 12 17.46 12.08 -6.74
N SER A 13 16.14 12.15 -6.54
CA SER A 13 15.33 13.31 -6.91
C SER A 13 15.71 14.58 -6.14
N LEU A 14 16.09 14.43 -4.86
CA LEU A 14 16.44 15.53 -3.98
C LEU A 14 17.92 15.93 -4.05
N GLY A 15 18.76 15.13 -4.72
CA GLY A 15 20.21 15.36 -4.82
C GLY A 15 20.97 15.30 -3.48
N LYS A 16 20.31 14.86 -2.40
CA LYS A 16 20.85 14.80 -1.04
C LYS A 16 20.37 13.59 -0.28
N LYS A 17 21.11 13.14 0.73
CA LYS A 17 20.65 12.11 1.66
C LYS A 17 19.68 12.76 2.67
N SER A 18 18.42 12.80 2.32
CA SER A 18 17.37 13.54 3.04
C SER A 18 16.33 12.63 3.71
N ILE A 19 16.47 11.30 3.57
CA ILE A 19 15.56 10.34 4.19
C ILE A 19 16.29 9.57 5.28
N LEU A 20 15.71 9.62 6.47
CA LEU A 20 16.16 8.89 7.64
C LEU A 20 15.18 7.75 7.92
N PHE A 21 15.71 6.54 8.12
CA PHE A 21 14.95 5.39 8.59
C PHE A 21 15.24 5.18 10.06
N LEU A 22 14.21 5.31 10.87
CA LEU A 22 14.29 5.08 12.29
C LEU A 22 13.72 3.71 12.61
N ASN A 23 14.49 2.87 13.31
CA ASN A 23 14.03 1.62 13.88
C ASN A 23 13.73 1.84 15.36
N CYS A 24 12.69 2.61 15.63
CA CYS A 24 12.23 2.92 16.98
C CYS A 24 10.76 3.33 16.95
N ASP A 25 10.17 3.45 18.13
CA ASP A 25 8.87 4.07 18.29
C ASP A 25 8.87 5.51 17.73
N PRO A 26 7.79 5.97 17.06
CA PRO A 26 7.73 7.31 16.49
C PRO A 26 8.00 8.42 17.49
N ILE A 27 7.46 8.32 18.72
CA ILE A 27 7.64 9.33 19.76
C ILE A 27 9.10 9.38 20.20
N GLU A 28 9.74 8.21 20.36
CA GLU A 28 11.18 8.14 20.65
C GLU A 28 11.98 8.83 19.52
N GLY A 29 11.61 8.54 18.27
CA GLY A 29 12.22 9.17 17.11
C GLY A 29 12.10 10.69 17.12
N PHE A 30 10.91 11.22 17.38
CA PHE A 30 10.68 12.67 17.48
C PHE A 30 11.42 13.28 18.67
N LYS A 31 11.44 12.64 19.83
CA LYS A 31 12.23 13.10 20.99
C LYS A 31 13.72 13.23 20.65
N LYS A 32 14.31 12.24 20.00
CA LYS A 32 15.72 12.27 19.57
C LYS A 32 16.00 13.39 18.55
N ILE A 33 15.07 13.61 17.61
CA ILE A 33 15.19 14.70 16.63
C ILE A 33 15.08 16.05 17.34
N SER A 34 14.16 16.19 18.29
CA SER A 34 13.91 17.44 19.05
C SER A 34 15.09 17.86 19.91
N GLN A 35 16.01 16.96 20.27
CA GLN A 35 17.26 17.32 20.97
C GLN A 35 18.19 18.19 20.12
N LYS A 36 18.07 18.15 18.79
CA LYS A 36 18.91 18.90 17.86
C LYS A 36 18.18 19.93 17.04
N TYR A 37 16.90 19.71 16.79
CA TYR A 37 16.10 20.54 15.90
C TYR A 37 14.74 20.82 16.53
N LYS A 38 14.30 22.07 16.45
CA LYS A 38 12.93 22.44 16.81
C LYS A 38 11.97 21.95 15.72
N ILE A 39 11.16 20.94 16.02
CA ILE A 39 10.10 20.46 15.11
C ILE A 39 8.95 21.46 15.21
N LYS A 40 8.61 22.14 14.10
CA LYS A 40 7.46 23.05 14.04
C LYS A 40 6.21 22.35 13.54
N SER A 41 6.37 21.48 12.54
CA SER A 41 5.24 20.81 11.89
C SER A 41 5.60 19.41 11.42
N ILE A 42 4.61 18.53 11.43
CA ILE A 42 4.67 17.19 10.86
C ILE A 42 3.58 17.08 9.79
N TYR A 43 3.88 16.45 8.68
CA TYR A 43 2.95 16.23 7.58
C TYR A 43 2.89 14.75 7.27
N SER A 44 1.70 14.18 7.30
CA SER A 44 1.49 12.76 6.99
C SER A 44 0.17 12.51 6.28
N HIS A 45 -0.02 11.31 5.79
CA HIS A 45 -1.37 10.84 5.47
C HIS A 45 -2.02 10.27 6.73
N MET A 46 -3.36 10.43 6.84
CA MET A 46 -4.15 9.76 7.87
C MET A 46 -3.92 8.25 7.83
N GLU A 47 -3.76 7.65 8.98
CA GLU A 47 -3.74 6.19 9.11
C GLU A 47 -5.12 5.60 8.82
N THR A 48 -5.14 4.57 8.01
CA THR A 48 -6.34 3.81 7.62
C THR A 48 -6.13 2.30 7.84
N GLY A 49 -5.22 1.96 8.71
CA GLY A 49 -4.83 0.60 9.06
C GLY A 49 -5.59 0.03 10.25
N ILE A 50 -4.95 -0.90 10.93
CA ILE A 50 -5.47 -1.62 12.08
C ILE A 50 -5.41 -0.78 13.37
N GLU A 51 -6.08 -1.25 14.43
CA GLU A 51 -6.15 -0.57 15.71
C GLU A 51 -4.77 -0.20 16.27
N LEU A 52 -3.80 -1.10 16.19
CA LEU A 52 -2.42 -0.86 16.65
C LEU A 52 -1.82 0.41 16.03
N THR A 53 -1.99 0.61 14.72
CA THR A 53 -1.46 1.78 14.01
C THR A 53 -2.27 3.05 14.29
N TYR A 54 -3.55 2.89 14.55
CA TYR A 54 -4.43 3.98 14.97
C TYR A 54 -4.10 4.49 16.38
N LEU A 55 -3.90 3.60 17.34
CA LEU A 55 -3.49 3.94 18.71
C LEU A 55 -2.12 4.63 18.71
N ARG A 56 -1.17 4.16 17.92
CA ARG A 56 0.12 4.84 17.71
C ARG A 56 -0.10 6.29 17.28
N ASP A 57 -0.99 6.55 16.34
CA ASP A 57 -1.22 7.90 15.85
C ASP A 57 -1.92 8.80 16.88
N ILE A 58 -2.78 8.22 17.74
CA ILE A 58 -3.35 8.92 18.91
C ILE A 58 -2.22 9.40 19.85
N ASP A 59 -1.26 8.53 20.12
CA ASP A 59 -0.16 8.90 21.03
C ASP A 59 0.80 9.91 20.39
N VAL A 60 1.06 9.79 19.09
CA VAL A 60 1.78 10.83 18.33
C VAL A 60 1.04 12.16 18.39
N LYS A 61 -0.30 12.17 18.29
CA LYS A 61 -1.08 13.41 18.42
C LYS A 61 -0.93 14.04 19.80
N LYS A 62 -1.04 13.27 20.88
CA LYS A 62 -0.82 13.75 22.24
C LYS A 62 0.58 14.35 22.41
N TYR A 63 1.60 13.67 21.86
CA TYR A 63 2.97 14.17 21.89
C TYR A 63 3.11 15.51 21.14
N CYS A 64 2.53 15.63 19.96
CA CYS A 64 2.54 16.86 19.17
C CYS A 64 1.88 18.02 19.94
N ASP A 65 0.71 17.79 20.51
CA ASP A 65 -0.03 18.80 21.28
C ASP A 65 0.76 19.27 22.51
N SER A 66 1.37 18.34 23.24
CA SER A 66 2.19 18.66 24.43
C SER A 66 3.49 19.40 24.11
N ASN A 67 3.97 19.35 22.87
CA ASN A 67 5.21 20.00 22.43
C ASN A 67 4.99 21.16 21.45
N SER A 68 3.76 21.64 21.29
CA SER A 68 3.39 22.72 20.36
C SER A 68 3.81 22.42 18.91
N ILE A 69 3.69 21.19 18.47
CA ILE A 69 3.99 20.74 17.12
C ILE A 69 2.69 20.68 16.33
N HIS A 70 2.60 21.37 15.19
CA HIS A 70 1.46 21.28 14.30
C HIS A 70 1.52 20.00 13.48
N TRP A 71 0.55 19.11 13.65
CA TRP A 71 0.46 17.90 12.84
C TRP A 71 -0.66 18.02 11.81
N PHE A 72 -0.28 17.97 10.52
CA PHE A 72 -1.17 18.03 9.38
C PHE A 72 -1.35 16.64 8.79
N GLU A 73 -2.56 16.11 8.88
CA GLU A 73 -2.94 14.83 8.30
C GLU A 73 -3.76 15.03 7.02
N TYR A 74 -3.37 14.35 5.95
CA TYR A 74 -4.02 14.43 4.66
C TYR A 74 -4.71 13.11 4.30
N GLU A 75 -5.87 13.20 3.71
CA GLU A 75 -6.60 12.03 3.21
C GLU A 75 -5.83 11.31 2.11
N LYS A 76 -5.85 9.98 2.16
CA LYS A 76 -5.28 9.10 1.15
C LYS A 76 -6.39 8.32 0.46
N ASN A 77 -6.33 8.22 -0.87
CA ASN A 77 -7.25 7.38 -1.67
C ASN A 77 -8.75 7.69 -1.46
N TYR A 78 -9.09 8.93 -1.07
CA TYR A 78 -10.47 9.32 -0.76
C TYR A 78 -11.12 8.46 0.35
N VAL A 79 -10.36 8.05 1.34
CA VAL A 79 -10.88 7.40 2.54
C VAL A 79 -11.24 8.48 3.56
N LYS A 80 -12.48 8.49 4.00
CA LYS A 80 -13.03 9.51 4.90
C LYS A 80 -13.22 8.93 6.29
N ARG A 81 -12.55 9.51 7.29
CA ARG A 81 -12.75 9.11 8.70
C ARG A 81 -14.10 9.61 9.20
N GLY A 82 -14.78 8.79 10.00
CA GLY A 82 -16.08 9.13 10.59
C GLY A 82 -17.26 9.20 9.62
N LEU A 83 -17.13 8.61 8.42
CA LEU A 83 -18.22 8.57 7.45
C LEU A 83 -19.35 7.67 7.92
N LYS A 84 -20.56 8.23 8.09
CA LYS A 84 -21.74 7.47 8.58
C LYS A 84 -22.41 6.60 7.50
N ASN A 85 -22.35 7.01 6.24
CA ASN A 85 -22.90 6.24 5.12
C ASN A 85 -22.14 6.55 3.82
N ARG A 86 -22.28 5.69 2.81
CA ARG A 86 -21.56 5.78 1.53
C ARG A 86 -22.41 6.25 0.35
N LYS A 87 -23.60 6.86 0.58
CA LYS A 87 -24.53 7.24 -0.51
C LYS A 87 -23.86 8.14 -1.56
N SER A 88 -23.07 9.14 -1.16
CA SER A 88 -22.38 10.06 -2.05
C SER A 88 -20.88 9.69 -2.30
N TRP A 89 -20.39 8.63 -1.70
CA TRP A 89 -18.96 8.31 -1.70
C TRP A 89 -18.40 8.09 -3.11
N ILE A 90 -19.14 7.39 -3.98
CA ILE A 90 -18.73 7.15 -5.37
C ILE A 90 -18.58 8.45 -6.16
N LYS A 91 -19.51 9.42 -5.97
CA LYS A 91 -19.45 10.74 -6.61
C LYS A 91 -18.18 11.46 -6.18
N GLY A 92 -17.93 11.57 -4.89
CA GLY A 92 -16.76 12.24 -4.36
C GLY A 92 -15.44 11.54 -4.73
N TRP A 93 -15.40 10.20 -4.79
CA TRP A 93 -14.24 9.47 -5.29
C TRP A 93 -13.93 9.81 -6.76
N ASN A 94 -14.96 9.92 -7.60
CA ASN A 94 -14.81 10.33 -8.99
C ASN A 94 -14.27 11.76 -9.11
N GLU A 95 -14.71 12.68 -8.27
CA GLU A 95 -14.19 14.06 -8.19
C GLU A 95 -12.72 14.07 -7.73
N TYR A 96 -12.41 13.30 -6.68
CA TYR A 96 -11.04 13.15 -6.17
C TYR A 96 -10.06 12.68 -7.25
N VAL A 97 -10.36 11.65 -8.02
CA VAL A 97 -9.43 11.13 -9.03
C VAL A 97 -9.28 12.04 -10.24
N LYS A 98 -10.26 12.90 -10.50
CA LYS A 98 -10.22 13.91 -11.58
C LYS A 98 -9.51 15.20 -11.18
N SER A 99 -9.37 15.47 -9.87
CA SER A 99 -8.72 16.69 -9.39
C SER A 99 -7.23 16.71 -9.78
N PRO A 100 -6.63 17.90 -9.97
CA PRO A 100 -5.24 18.01 -10.43
C PRO A 100 -4.24 17.25 -9.54
N VAL A 101 -3.27 16.62 -10.17
CA VAL A 101 -2.09 16.08 -9.48
C VAL A 101 -1.16 17.26 -9.18
N LEU A 102 -0.85 17.45 -7.91
CA LEU A 102 0.08 18.51 -7.49
C LEU A 102 1.50 18.19 -7.97
N LYS A 103 2.16 19.20 -8.52
CA LYS A 103 3.58 19.14 -8.85
C LYS A 103 4.38 19.80 -7.75
N ILE A 104 5.41 19.13 -7.28
CA ILE A 104 6.33 19.66 -6.27
C ILE A 104 7.51 20.29 -7.02
N ASP A 105 7.81 21.54 -6.75
CA ASP A 105 9.05 22.17 -7.21
C ASP A 105 10.18 21.80 -6.23
N ILE A 106 10.84 20.70 -6.56
CA ILE A 106 11.93 20.14 -5.74
C ILE A 106 13.12 21.10 -5.64
N LYS A 107 13.36 21.91 -6.67
CA LYS A 107 14.51 22.82 -6.73
C LYS A 107 14.45 23.93 -5.69
N ASN A 108 13.23 24.34 -5.33
CA ASN A 108 12.99 25.40 -4.34
C ASN A 108 12.78 24.89 -2.91
N LEU A 109 12.92 23.56 -2.68
CA LEU A 109 12.84 23.01 -1.32
C LEU A 109 14.15 23.22 -0.56
N ASN A 110 14.07 23.89 0.59
CA ASN A 110 15.18 23.93 1.54
C ASN A 110 15.27 22.63 2.33
N ILE A 111 16.08 21.69 1.85
CA ILE A 111 16.19 20.34 2.40
C ILE A 111 17.46 20.24 3.26
N LEU A 112 17.27 19.80 4.48
CA LEU A 112 18.36 19.54 5.43
C LEU A 112 19.14 18.27 5.02
N ASP A 113 20.47 18.35 5.02
CA ASP A 113 21.32 17.14 4.93
C ASP A 113 21.37 16.46 6.30
N ILE A 114 20.76 15.28 6.38
CA ILE A 114 20.63 14.53 7.64
C ILE A 114 21.66 13.41 7.80
N LYS A 115 22.73 13.41 7.03
CA LYS A 115 23.80 12.38 7.15
C LYS A 115 24.31 12.21 8.57
N HIS A 116 24.45 13.32 9.30
CA HIS A 116 24.92 13.29 10.68
C HIS A 116 23.90 12.67 11.66
N LEU A 117 22.61 12.69 11.35
CA LEU A 117 21.58 12.05 12.18
C LEU A 117 21.64 10.52 12.08
N SER A 118 22.16 9.97 10.98
CA SER A 118 22.34 8.53 10.83
C SER A 118 23.27 7.91 11.88
N LYS A 119 24.13 8.71 12.51
CA LYS A 119 25.00 8.28 13.61
C LYS A 119 24.28 8.18 14.96
N ILE A 120 23.13 8.85 15.11
CA ILE A 120 22.36 8.93 16.37
C ILE A 120 21.30 7.84 16.42
N PHE A 121 20.84 7.41 15.26
CA PHE A 121 19.81 6.42 15.13
C PHE A 121 20.41 5.10 14.62
N ASN A 122 19.99 3.99 15.22
CA ASN A 122 20.20 2.67 14.61
C ASN A 122 19.46 2.62 13.27
N VAL A 123 20.15 2.98 12.22
CA VAL A 123 19.60 2.89 10.87
C VAL A 123 19.47 1.43 10.52
N LEU A 124 18.25 0.99 10.19
CA LEU A 124 18.02 -0.35 9.64
C LEU A 124 19.00 -0.59 8.49
N ASP A 125 19.79 -1.64 8.59
CA ASP A 125 20.60 -2.09 7.47
C ASP A 125 19.66 -2.57 6.36
N THR A 126 19.47 -1.70 5.38
CA THR A 126 18.60 -1.96 4.24
C THR A 126 19.34 -2.67 3.11
N ARG A 127 20.54 -3.24 3.38
CA ARG A 127 21.19 -4.14 2.44
C ARG A 127 20.30 -5.37 2.27
N THR A 128 19.54 -5.37 1.21
CA THR A 128 18.62 -6.46 0.89
C THR A 128 19.37 -7.57 0.19
N ASN A 129 19.14 -8.80 0.60
CA ASN A 129 19.36 -9.94 -0.29
C ASN A 129 18.67 -9.65 -1.62
N LYS A 130 19.44 -9.60 -2.70
CA LYS A 130 18.93 -9.33 -4.06
C LYS A 130 18.12 -10.53 -4.55
N ASN A 131 16.95 -10.76 -3.96
CA ASN A 131 16.04 -11.75 -4.52
C ASN A 131 15.49 -11.23 -5.85
N LYS A 132 16.08 -11.71 -6.94
CA LYS A 132 15.72 -11.34 -8.32
C LYS A 132 14.28 -11.68 -8.71
N HIS A 133 13.58 -12.50 -7.93
CA HIS A 133 12.19 -12.88 -8.18
C HIS A 133 11.20 -11.87 -7.61
N LEU A 134 11.63 -10.99 -6.72
CA LEU A 134 10.78 -9.93 -6.18
C LEU A 134 10.61 -8.79 -7.18
N GLN A 135 9.42 -8.23 -7.22
CA GLN A 135 9.16 -7.06 -8.05
C GLN A 135 9.95 -5.85 -7.53
N PRO A 136 10.74 -5.17 -8.39
CA PRO A 136 11.53 -4.01 -7.96
C PRO A 136 10.62 -2.87 -7.51
N GLY A 137 10.97 -2.22 -6.41
CA GLY A 137 10.26 -1.06 -5.87
C GLY A 137 10.64 0.26 -6.56
N GLY A 138 10.16 1.36 -5.99
CA GLY A 138 10.48 2.72 -6.45
C GLY A 138 9.52 3.27 -7.49
N THR A 139 9.48 4.61 -7.58
CA THR A 139 8.58 5.34 -8.50
C THR A 139 8.93 5.07 -9.95
N SER A 140 10.21 5.06 -10.29
CA SER A 140 10.69 4.80 -11.66
C SER A 140 10.21 3.46 -12.19
N ASN A 141 10.29 2.40 -11.36
CA ASN A 141 9.77 1.09 -11.73
C ASN A 141 8.24 1.08 -11.78
N GLY A 142 7.57 1.75 -10.83
CA GLY A 142 6.11 1.90 -10.86
C GLY A 142 5.61 2.52 -12.16
N LEU A 143 6.28 3.56 -12.65
CA LEU A 143 5.98 4.21 -13.94
C LEU A 143 6.21 3.28 -15.13
N LYS A 144 7.28 2.48 -15.12
CA LYS A 144 7.53 1.45 -16.17
C LYS A 144 6.41 0.41 -16.20
N TYR A 145 5.99 -0.09 -15.02
CA TYR A 145 4.87 -1.04 -14.92
C TYR A 145 3.55 -0.44 -15.38
N LEU A 146 3.26 0.81 -15.01
CA LEU A 146 2.06 1.53 -15.47
C LEU A 146 2.06 1.68 -16.99
N ARG A 147 3.14 2.20 -17.57
CA ARG A 147 3.26 2.42 -19.02
C ARG A 147 3.07 1.10 -19.77
N SER A 148 3.85 0.06 -19.42
CA SER A 148 3.75 -1.24 -20.09
C SER A 148 2.36 -1.86 -19.99
N PHE A 149 1.65 -1.65 -18.87
CA PHE A 149 0.27 -2.10 -18.73
C PHE A 149 -0.66 -1.34 -19.65
N LEU A 150 -0.60 -0.02 -19.68
CA LEU A 150 -1.51 0.81 -20.48
C LEU A 150 -1.29 0.67 -21.99
N GLU A 151 -0.07 0.39 -22.43
CA GLU A 151 0.27 0.29 -23.85
C GLU A 151 0.16 -1.14 -24.41
N VAL A 152 0.54 -2.16 -23.62
CA VAL A 152 0.76 -3.51 -24.14
C VAL A 152 -0.02 -4.58 -23.36
N ARG A 153 0.19 -4.66 -22.04
CA ARG A 153 -0.20 -5.83 -21.22
C ARG A 153 -1.70 -5.91 -20.93
N ASN A 154 -2.45 -4.84 -21.11
CA ASN A 154 -3.86 -4.78 -20.76
C ASN A 154 -4.79 -5.53 -21.74
N LYS A 155 -4.33 -5.92 -22.94
CA LYS A 155 -5.18 -6.45 -24.02
C LYS A 155 -6.08 -7.62 -23.61
N SER A 156 -5.62 -8.48 -22.70
CA SER A 156 -6.35 -9.64 -22.18
C SER A 156 -6.61 -9.54 -20.67
N TYR A 157 -6.70 -8.32 -20.12
CA TYR A 157 -6.81 -8.11 -18.69
C TYR A 157 -8.01 -8.83 -18.06
N ASN A 158 -9.21 -8.68 -18.62
CA ASN A 158 -10.43 -9.29 -18.07
C ASN A 158 -10.44 -10.81 -18.17
N GLN A 159 -9.90 -11.36 -19.26
CA GLN A 159 -9.83 -12.81 -19.46
C GLN A 159 -8.83 -13.47 -18.49
N ASN A 160 -7.79 -12.73 -18.12
CA ASN A 160 -6.63 -13.29 -17.40
C ASN A 160 -6.56 -12.91 -15.93
N ILE A 161 -7.36 -11.94 -15.47
CA ILE A 161 -7.27 -11.41 -14.09
C ILE A 161 -7.43 -12.49 -13.00
N SER A 162 -8.17 -13.53 -13.29
CA SER A 162 -8.41 -14.65 -12.37
C SER A 162 -7.48 -15.86 -12.58
N LYS A 163 -6.72 -15.88 -13.67
CA LYS A 163 -5.85 -17.00 -14.00
C LYS A 163 -4.51 -16.88 -13.27
N PRO A 164 -4.00 -17.97 -12.65
CA PRO A 164 -2.79 -17.91 -11.83
C PRO A 164 -1.56 -17.44 -12.59
N LEU A 165 -1.31 -17.98 -13.77
CA LEU A 165 -0.10 -17.72 -14.57
C LEU A 165 -0.24 -16.47 -15.42
N GLU A 166 -1.28 -16.38 -16.25
CA GLU A 166 -1.48 -15.32 -17.23
C GLU A 166 -1.68 -13.94 -16.58
N SER A 167 -2.27 -13.90 -15.37
CA SER A 167 -2.42 -12.65 -14.61
C SER A 167 -1.07 -12.00 -14.25
N ARG A 168 0.01 -12.78 -14.21
CA ARG A 168 1.35 -12.25 -13.91
C ARG A 168 1.86 -11.30 -14.99
N SER A 169 1.50 -11.52 -16.23
CA SER A 169 1.88 -10.69 -17.38
C SER A 169 0.80 -9.71 -17.81
N SER A 170 -0.48 -10.07 -17.73
CA SER A 170 -1.60 -9.26 -18.24
C SER A 170 -2.22 -8.31 -17.20
N CYS A 171 -1.94 -8.47 -15.89
CA CYS A 171 -2.39 -7.52 -14.87
C CYS A 171 -1.42 -6.35 -14.69
N SER A 172 -1.91 -5.26 -14.09
CA SER A 172 -1.14 -4.03 -13.92
C SER A 172 0.08 -4.20 -13.02
N ARG A 173 0.01 -5.05 -12.01
CA ARG A 173 1.06 -5.26 -11.00
C ARG A 173 1.40 -3.99 -10.22
N LEU A 174 0.44 -3.05 -10.07
CA LEU A 174 0.66 -1.74 -9.43
C LEU A 174 0.41 -1.72 -7.92
N SER A 175 -0.15 -2.79 -7.34
CA SER A 175 -0.50 -2.80 -5.91
C SER A 175 0.68 -2.45 -4.98
N PRO A 176 1.92 -2.93 -5.16
CA PRO A 176 3.02 -2.53 -4.30
C PRO A 176 3.33 -1.02 -4.38
N TYR A 177 3.27 -0.45 -5.58
CA TYR A 177 3.58 0.97 -5.78
C TYR A 177 2.49 1.90 -5.24
N LEU A 178 1.23 1.47 -5.28
CA LEU A 178 0.11 2.19 -4.67
C LEU A 178 0.13 2.10 -3.14
N SER A 179 0.44 0.92 -2.60
CA SER A 179 0.54 0.69 -1.15
C SER A 179 1.63 1.56 -0.52
N TRP A 180 2.82 1.55 -1.11
CA TRP A 180 3.98 2.33 -0.65
C TRP A 180 3.93 3.81 -1.07
N GLY A 181 2.91 4.24 -1.80
CA GLY A 181 2.79 5.63 -2.27
C GLY A 181 3.83 6.06 -3.30
N ASN A 182 4.45 5.12 -4.03
CA ASN A 182 5.28 5.43 -5.19
C ASN A 182 4.48 6.04 -6.32
N LEU A 183 3.22 5.59 -6.46
CA LEU A 183 2.22 6.15 -7.37
C LEU A 183 0.94 6.45 -6.58
N SER A 184 0.30 7.58 -6.88
CA SER A 184 -1.03 7.87 -6.34
C SER A 184 -2.12 7.24 -7.20
N SER A 185 -3.23 6.83 -6.58
CA SER A 185 -4.41 6.32 -7.30
C SER A 185 -4.97 7.36 -8.28
N ARG A 186 -4.89 8.65 -7.92
CA ARG A 186 -5.27 9.79 -8.78
C ARG A 186 -4.43 9.84 -10.06
N TYR A 187 -3.11 9.80 -9.93
CA TYR A 187 -2.21 9.81 -11.07
C TYR A 187 -2.44 8.59 -11.98
N VAL A 188 -2.51 7.40 -11.40
CA VAL A 188 -2.76 6.16 -12.16
C VAL A 188 -4.10 6.21 -12.89
N TRP A 189 -5.15 6.73 -12.23
CA TRP A 189 -6.47 6.88 -12.85
C TRP A 189 -6.42 7.82 -14.06
N GLN A 190 -5.77 8.98 -13.92
CA GLN A 190 -5.67 9.98 -15.00
C GLN A 190 -4.87 9.44 -16.18
N GLN A 191 -3.73 8.77 -15.94
CA GLN A 191 -2.95 8.14 -17.01
C GLN A 191 -3.74 7.04 -17.74
N ALA A 192 -4.50 6.24 -17.01
CA ALA A 192 -5.36 5.21 -17.58
C ALA A 192 -6.51 5.84 -18.41
N TYR A 193 -7.10 6.91 -17.93
CA TYR A 193 -8.16 7.63 -18.66
C TYR A 193 -7.63 8.27 -19.96
N GLU A 194 -6.45 8.86 -19.93
CA GLU A 194 -5.80 9.38 -21.15
C GLU A 194 -5.46 8.25 -22.15
N SER A 195 -5.07 7.07 -21.65
CA SER A 195 -4.84 5.90 -22.49
C SER A 195 -6.13 5.44 -23.20
N ILE A 196 -7.30 5.52 -22.53
CA ILE A 196 -8.61 5.25 -23.14
C ILE A 196 -8.89 6.25 -24.28
N LYS A 197 -8.63 7.54 -24.06
CA LYS A 197 -8.83 8.57 -25.10
C LYS A 197 -7.99 8.33 -26.36
N LYS A 198 -6.81 7.74 -26.18
CA LYS A 198 -5.93 7.33 -27.28
C LYS A 198 -6.36 6.03 -27.99
N GLY A 199 -7.48 5.44 -27.58
CA GLY A 199 -8.01 4.21 -28.17
C GLY A 199 -7.42 2.89 -27.64
N ASN A 200 -6.57 2.94 -26.62
CA ASN A 200 -5.92 1.74 -26.06
C ASN A 200 -6.92 0.90 -25.23
N SER A 201 -7.40 -0.19 -25.78
CA SER A 201 -8.24 -1.23 -25.09
C SER A 201 -9.25 -0.64 -24.08
N PRO A 202 -10.19 0.24 -24.46
CA PRO A 202 -11.03 0.99 -23.52
C PRO A 202 -11.79 0.10 -22.52
N PHE A 203 -12.30 -1.03 -22.97
CA PHE A 203 -13.03 -1.98 -22.13
C PHE A 203 -12.16 -2.56 -21.00
N GLN A 204 -10.96 -2.99 -21.34
CA GLN A 204 -10.01 -3.58 -20.38
C GLN A 204 -9.55 -2.56 -19.35
N ILE A 205 -9.24 -1.33 -19.79
CA ILE A 205 -8.78 -0.26 -18.91
C ILE A 205 -9.91 0.23 -18.00
N ARG A 206 -11.17 0.32 -18.48
CA ARG A 206 -12.31 0.64 -17.60
C ARG A 206 -12.50 -0.38 -16.48
N SER A 207 -12.31 -1.66 -16.77
CA SER A 207 -12.32 -2.70 -15.74
C SER A 207 -11.20 -2.53 -14.72
N PHE A 208 -10.00 -2.17 -15.15
CA PHE A 208 -8.90 -1.83 -14.25
C PHE A 208 -9.22 -0.60 -13.37
N LEU A 209 -9.77 0.47 -13.94
CA LEU A 209 -10.20 1.65 -13.18
C LEU A 209 -11.24 1.32 -12.12
N SER A 210 -12.15 0.39 -12.42
CA SER A 210 -13.08 -0.14 -11.42
C SER A 210 -12.34 -0.78 -10.23
N ARG A 211 -11.26 -1.53 -10.47
CA ARG A 211 -10.47 -2.16 -9.39
C ARG A 211 -9.72 -1.15 -8.53
N LEU A 212 -9.25 -0.04 -9.11
CA LEU A 212 -8.70 1.07 -8.33
C LEU A 212 -9.72 1.64 -7.34
N ARG A 213 -10.95 1.86 -7.79
CA ARG A 213 -12.03 2.31 -6.91
C ARG A 213 -12.36 1.28 -5.82
N TRP A 214 -12.37 -0.01 -6.17
CA TRP A 214 -12.60 -1.09 -5.19
C TRP A 214 -11.57 -1.11 -4.09
N ASN A 215 -10.31 -0.84 -4.39
CA ASN A 215 -9.27 -0.73 -3.36
C ASN A 215 -9.64 0.34 -2.32
N SER A 216 -9.98 1.56 -2.76
CA SER A 216 -10.43 2.63 -1.85
C SER A 216 -11.71 2.27 -1.12
N HIS A 217 -12.64 1.59 -1.79
CA HIS A 217 -13.91 1.16 -1.20
C HIS A 217 -13.73 0.16 -0.05
N PHE A 218 -12.83 -0.81 -0.18
CA PHE A 218 -12.58 -1.77 0.89
C PHE A 218 -11.89 -1.13 2.09
N ILE A 219 -10.96 -0.21 1.87
CA ILE A 219 -10.33 0.55 2.95
C ILE A 219 -11.40 1.41 3.65
N GLN A 220 -12.25 2.10 2.88
CA GLN A 220 -13.37 2.88 3.45
C GLN A 220 -14.34 2.01 4.24
N ARG A 221 -14.61 0.79 3.79
CA ARG A 221 -15.46 -0.14 4.54
C ARG A 221 -14.84 -0.50 5.89
N PHE A 222 -13.55 -0.80 5.91
CA PHE A 222 -12.82 -1.10 7.14
C PHE A 222 -12.84 0.10 8.10
N GLU A 223 -12.59 1.32 7.59
CA GLU A 223 -12.63 2.56 8.39
C GLU A 223 -14.00 2.82 9.04
N MET A 224 -15.08 2.37 8.41
CA MET A 224 -16.46 2.51 8.96
C MET A 224 -16.83 1.36 9.91
N GLU A 225 -16.24 0.21 9.75
CA GLU A 225 -16.56 -1.04 10.46
C GLU A 225 -15.28 -1.68 11.03
N HIS A 226 -14.47 -0.89 11.76
CA HIS A 226 -13.15 -1.32 12.25
C HIS A 226 -13.20 -2.58 13.13
N ASN A 227 -14.34 -2.87 13.78
CA ASN A 227 -14.53 -4.09 14.58
C ASN A 227 -14.32 -5.38 13.78
N ILE A 228 -14.37 -5.33 12.43
CA ILE A 228 -14.06 -6.51 11.60
C ILE A 228 -12.59 -6.96 11.70
N GLU A 229 -11.74 -6.21 12.37
CA GLU A 229 -10.40 -6.65 12.76
C GLU A 229 -10.45 -7.79 13.79
N PHE A 230 -11.46 -7.77 14.67
CA PHE A 230 -11.59 -8.69 15.81
C PHE A 230 -12.79 -9.61 15.71
N GLU A 231 -13.79 -9.24 14.94
CA GLU A 231 -15.05 -9.95 14.79
C GLU A 231 -15.27 -10.39 13.33
N SER A 232 -16.11 -11.41 13.15
CA SER A 232 -16.51 -11.83 11.82
C SER A 232 -17.30 -10.73 11.10
N VAL A 233 -17.02 -10.52 9.80
CA VAL A 233 -17.79 -9.59 8.94
C VAL A 233 -19.30 -9.90 8.99
N ASN A 234 -19.64 -11.19 9.00
CA ASN A 234 -20.98 -11.66 9.31
C ASN A 234 -20.99 -12.16 10.75
N ARG A 235 -21.61 -11.39 11.65
CA ARG A 235 -21.65 -11.66 13.09
C ARG A 235 -22.26 -13.00 13.47
N GLY A 236 -23.09 -13.59 12.60
CA GLY A 236 -23.60 -14.95 12.80
C GLY A 236 -22.52 -16.03 12.88
N TYR A 237 -21.27 -15.73 12.49
CA TYR A 237 -20.12 -16.64 12.64
C TYR A 237 -19.28 -16.41 13.90
N ASN A 238 -19.61 -15.43 14.74
CA ASN A 238 -18.79 -15.14 15.95
C ASN A 238 -18.77 -16.32 16.93
N ASP A 239 -19.87 -17.08 17.01
CA ASP A 239 -19.99 -18.23 17.90
C ASP A 239 -19.40 -19.52 17.32
N LEU A 240 -18.92 -19.49 16.08
CA LEU A 240 -18.32 -20.65 15.42
C LEU A 240 -16.93 -20.94 16.01
N LYS A 241 -16.88 -21.91 16.92
CA LYS A 241 -15.62 -22.37 17.51
C LYS A 241 -14.84 -23.20 16.51
N LYS A 242 -13.68 -22.73 16.10
CA LYS A 242 -12.74 -23.47 15.24
C LYS A 242 -11.57 -23.99 16.07
N LYS A 243 -11.25 -25.27 15.90
CA LYS A 243 -10.03 -25.82 16.51
C LYS A 243 -8.82 -25.43 15.66
N LYS A 244 -7.85 -24.76 16.26
CA LYS A 244 -6.56 -24.49 15.61
C LYS A 244 -5.69 -25.75 15.72
N VAL A 245 -5.58 -26.49 14.62
CA VAL A 245 -4.69 -27.65 14.54
C VAL A 245 -3.35 -27.20 13.96
N LYS A 246 -2.33 -27.13 14.81
CA LYS A 246 -1.00 -26.61 14.44
C LYS A 246 -0.43 -27.30 13.20
N LYS A 247 -0.52 -28.61 13.09
CA LYS A 247 -0.03 -29.38 11.94
C LYS A 247 -0.62 -28.90 10.61
N TYR A 248 -1.93 -28.64 10.57
CA TYR A 248 -2.59 -28.19 9.33
C TYR A 248 -2.22 -26.75 8.99
N TYR A 249 -2.09 -25.90 10.03
CA TYR A 249 -1.63 -24.53 9.85
C TYR A 249 -0.20 -24.49 9.29
N ASP A 250 0.71 -25.28 9.88
CA ASP A 250 2.11 -25.37 9.43
C ASP A 250 2.19 -25.88 7.98
N SER A 251 1.39 -26.92 7.63
CA SER A 251 1.32 -27.42 6.24
C SER A 251 0.83 -26.35 5.27
N TRP A 252 -0.19 -25.58 5.64
CA TRP A 252 -0.66 -24.48 4.81
C TRP A 252 0.41 -23.38 4.67
N GLU A 253 1.02 -22.97 5.76
CA GLU A 253 2.06 -21.95 5.75
C GLU A 253 3.26 -22.36 4.87
N ASN A 254 3.61 -23.65 4.87
CA ASN A 254 4.73 -24.17 4.09
C ASN A 254 4.39 -24.49 2.63
N GLY A 255 3.12 -24.57 2.26
CA GLY A 255 2.69 -25.02 0.94
C GLY A 255 2.84 -26.52 0.77
N GLU A 256 2.49 -27.27 1.81
CA GLU A 256 2.61 -28.73 1.95
C GLU A 256 1.25 -29.35 2.31
N THR A 257 0.16 -28.77 1.83
CA THR A 257 -1.20 -29.22 2.15
C THR A 257 -1.61 -30.48 1.37
N GLY A 258 -0.90 -30.81 0.28
CA GLY A 258 -1.27 -31.83 -0.67
C GLY A 258 -2.30 -31.39 -1.71
N TYR A 259 -2.76 -30.14 -1.67
CA TYR A 259 -3.62 -29.54 -2.68
C TYR A 259 -2.76 -28.71 -3.66
N PRO A 260 -2.48 -29.18 -4.87
CA PRO A 260 -1.44 -28.62 -5.74
C PRO A 260 -1.60 -27.12 -6.02
N LEU A 261 -2.82 -26.63 -6.20
CA LEU A 261 -3.06 -25.21 -6.48
C LEU A 261 -2.84 -24.32 -5.23
N VAL A 262 -3.18 -24.82 -4.05
CA VAL A 262 -2.92 -24.13 -2.77
C VAL A 262 -1.42 -24.05 -2.55
N ASP A 263 -0.73 -25.17 -2.64
CA ASP A 263 0.71 -25.28 -2.39
C ASP A 263 1.51 -24.43 -3.39
N ALA A 264 1.21 -24.53 -4.69
CA ALA A 264 1.81 -23.67 -5.71
C ALA A 264 1.59 -22.18 -5.45
N SER A 265 0.41 -21.81 -4.93
CA SER A 265 0.10 -20.40 -4.59
C SER A 265 0.91 -19.90 -3.41
N ILE A 266 1.06 -20.70 -2.35
CA ILE A 266 1.88 -20.37 -1.19
C ILE A 266 3.35 -20.26 -1.59
N VAL A 267 3.88 -21.23 -2.32
CA VAL A 267 5.27 -21.21 -2.82
C VAL A 267 5.50 -20.00 -3.71
N CYS A 268 4.57 -19.67 -4.60
CA CYS A 268 4.64 -18.49 -5.44
C CYS A 268 4.71 -17.20 -4.60
N LEU A 269 3.88 -17.08 -3.56
CA LEU A 269 3.89 -15.93 -2.65
C LEU A 269 5.22 -15.82 -1.92
N LYS A 270 5.72 -16.89 -1.33
CA LYS A 270 7.01 -16.92 -0.60
C LYS A 270 8.18 -16.55 -1.51
N THR A 271 8.20 -17.05 -2.73
CA THR A 271 9.30 -16.83 -3.67
C THR A 271 9.28 -15.44 -4.29
N THR A 272 8.10 -14.93 -4.67
CA THR A 272 7.97 -13.73 -5.51
C THR A 272 7.33 -12.53 -4.81
N GLY A 273 6.80 -12.71 -3.59
CA GLY A 273 6.05 -11.67 -2.86
C GLY A 273 4.76 -11.24 -3.56
N TYR A 274 4.31 -11.97 -4.59
CA TYR A 274 3.12 -11.62 -5.36
C TYR A 274 2.23 -12.81 -5.64
N LEU A 275 0.93 -12.58 -5.45
CA LEU A 275 -0.13 -13.49 -5.84
C LEU A 275 -1.31 -12.67 -6.37
N ASN A 276 -2.02 -13.15 -7.40
CA ASN A 276 -3.20 -12.45 -7.90
C ASN A 276 -4.35 -12.51 -6.88
N PHE A 277 -5.34 -11.64 -7.04
CA PHE A 277 -6.46 -11.53 -6.10
C PHE A 277 -7.21 -12.85 -5.90
N ARG A 278 -7.49 -13.56 -6.98
CA ARG A 278 -8.27 -14.80 -6.92
C ARG A 278 -7.53 -15.89 -6.12
N MET A 279 -6.23 -16.02 -6.33
CA MET A 279 -5.43 -16.99 -5.60
C MET A 279 -5.26 -16.59 -4.12
N ARG A 280 -5.11 -15.29 -3.81
CA ARG A 280 -5.12 -14.83 -2.41
C ARG A 280 -6.43 -15.15 -1.71
N SER A 281 -7.55 -14.92 -2.37
CA SER A 281 -8.88 -15.27 -1.83
C SER A 281 -8.99 -16.77 -1.58
N MET A 282 -8.52 -17.59 -2.53
CA MET A 282 -8.55 -19.04 -2.41
C MET A 282 -7.72 -19.56 -1.24
N ILE A 283 -6.45 -19.14 -1.10
CA ILE A 283 -5.59 -19.64 0.00
C ILE A 283 -6.10 -19.22 1.39
N VAL A 284 -6.71 -18.03 1.49
CA VAL A 284 -7.33 -17.58 2.75
C VAL A 284 -8.63 -18.36 3.02
N SER A 285 -9.48 -18.57 2.02
CA SER A 285 -10.68 -19.40 2.16
C SER A 285 -10.33 -20.84 2.57
N PHE A 286 -9.28 -21.40 1.97
CA PHE A 286 -8.80 -22.72 2.34
C PHE A 286 -8.40 -22.78 3.82
N LEU A 287 -7.57 -21.84 4.28
CA LEU A 287 -7.14 -21.75 5.68
C LEU A 287 -8.31 -21.60 6.65
N THR A 288 -9.33 -20.84 6.28
CA THR A 288 -10.40 -20.47 7.22
C THR A 288 -11.58 -21.43 7.21
N HIS A 289 -11.77 -22.25 6.17
CA HIS A 289 -12.94 -23.12 6.02
C HIS A 289 -12.61 -24.62 5.99
N HIS A 290 -11.37 -24.97 5.72
CA HIS A 290 -10.89 -26.35 5.64
C HIS A 290 -9.79 -26.62 6.63
#